data_a06d122d956bc31e383237fc4ff60f8b
#
_entry.id   a06d122d956bc31e383237fc4ff60f8b
#
_cell.length_a   1.000
_cell.length_b   1.000
_cell.length_c   1.000
_cell.angle_alpha   90.00
_cell.angle_beta   90.00
_cell.angle_gamma   90.00
#
_symmetry.space_group_name_H-M   'P 1'
#
loop_
_entity.id
_entity.type
_entity.pdbx_description
1 polymer ?
#
loop_
_entity_poly.entity_id
_entity_poly.type
_entity_poly.pdbx_seq_one_letter_code
_entity_poly.pdbx_strand_id
1 'polypeptide(L)' 'MLTDTSKMPWGAHAGKPMQDVPASYLIWLYENNKCSPDVRQYISDNLDTLRLELKQKLKK' A
#
# COMPACT_ATOMS: atom_id res chain seq x y z
N MET A 1 1.83 -1.58 -14.56
CA MET A 1 2.24 -0.80 -13.38
C MET A 1 1.02 -0.25 -12.64
N LEU A 2 0.99 -0.39 -11.33
CA LEU A 2 -0.14 0.10 -10.54
C LEU A 2 -0.03 1.59 -10.28
N THR A 3 -1.18 2.26 -10.29
CA THR A 3 -1.27 3.68 -9.97
C THR A 3 -2.24 3.86 -8.80
N ASP A 4 -2.39 5.10 -8.34
CA ASP A 4 -3.29 5.39 -7.22
C ASP A 4 -4.72 4.95 -7.49
N THR A 5 -5.15 5.00 -8.74
CA THR A 5 -6.52 4.64 -9.10
C THR A 5 -6.66 3.17 -9.51
N SER A 6 -5.55 2.44 -9.63
CA SER A 6 -5.60 1.02 -9.95
C SER A 6 -6.20 0.25 -8.79
N LYS A 7 -6.97 -0.78 -9.11
CA LYS A 7 -7.60 -1.59 -8.06
C LYS A 7 -6.61 -2.60 -7.51
N MET A 8 -6.73 -2.84 -6.21
CA MET A 8 -5.93 -3.86 -5.55
C MET A 8 -6.27 -5.23 -6.16
N PRO A 9 -5.28 -5.95 -6.69
CA PRO A 9 -5.57 -7.19 -7.42
C PRO A 9 -5.91 -8.39 -6.53
N TRP A 10 -5.61 -8.33 -5.24
CA TRP A 10 -5.84 -9.45 -4.35
C TRP A 10 -5.86 -8.97 -2.90
N GLY A 11 -6.17 -9.88 -1.99
CA GLY A 11 -6.12 -9.63 -0.57
C GLY A 11 -7.43 -9.09 -0.01
N ALA A 12 -7.39 -8.68 1.26
CA ALA A 12 -8.58 -8.22 1.97
C ALA A 12 -9.17 -6.94 1.37
N HIS A 13 -8.36 -6.18 0.66
CA HIS A 13 -8.78 -4.91 0.05
C HIS A 13 -8.90 -5.01 -1.47
N ALA A 14 -9.00 -6.23 -2.01
CA ALA A 14 -9.14 -6.42 -3.45
C ALA A 14 -10.33 -5.65 -4.00
N GLY A 15 -10.15 -5.03 -5.14
CA GLY A 15 -11.20 -4.24 -5.78
C GLY A 15 -11.25 -2.78 -5.36
N LYS A 16 -10.53 -2.40 -4.31
CA LYS A 16 -10.45 -1.01 -3.89
C LYS A 16 -9.30 -0.31 -4.60
N PRO A 17 -9.43 0.99 -4.93
CA PRO A 17 -8.30 1.72 -5.49
C PRO A 17 -7.11 1.69 -4.55
N MET A 18 -5.90 1.65 -5.09
CA MET A 18 -4.70 1.58 -4.27
C MET A 18 -4.63 2.73 -3.26
N GLN A 19 -5.10 3.90 -3.64
CA GLN A 19 -5.11 5.06 -2.73
C GLN A 19 -6.02 4.87 -1.52
N ASP A 20 -7.01 3.99 -1.63
CA ASP A 20 -7.95 3.71 -0.52
C ASP A 20 -7.48 2.56 0.36
N VAL A 21 -6.43 1.85 -0.04
CA VAL A 21 -5.87 0.78 0.78
C VAL A 21 -5.06 1.40 1.91
N PRO A 22 -5.28 0.96 3.18
CA PRO A 22 -4.55 1.55 4.31
C PRO A 22 -3.04 1.45 4.15
N ALA A 23 -2.34 2.53 4.53
CA ALA A 23 -0.88 2.54 4.45
C ALA A 23 -0.25 1.45 5.31
N SER A 24 -0.83 1.19 6.47
CA SER A 24 -0.31 0.14 7.35
C SER A 24 -0.38 -1.23 6.70
N TYR A 25 -1.45 -1.51 5.96
CA TYR A 25 -1.60 -2.77 5.26
C TYR A 25 -0.55 -2.91 4.16
N LEU A 26 -0.35 -1.86 3.37
CA LEU A 26 0.62 -1.88 2.28
C LEU A 26 2.04 -2.05 2.82
N ILE A 27 2.39 -1.33 3.87
CA ILE A 27 3.72 -1.44 4.47
C ILE A 27 3.93 -2.84 5.04
N TRP A 28 2.92 -3.40 5.68
CA TRP A 28 3.00 -4.76 6.20
C TRP A 28 3.29 -5.76 5.08
N LEU A 29 2.58 -5.65 3.97
CA LEU A 29 2.80 -6.53 2.82
C LEU A 29 4.23 -6.40 2.30
N TYR A 30 4.72 -5.17 2.23
CA TYR A 30 6.05 -4.91 1.72
C TYR A 30 7.12 -5.52 2.62
N GLU A 31 6.99 -5.30 3.92
CA GLU A 31 7.98 -5.78 4.89
C GLU A 31 8.01 -7.30 5.01
N ASN A 32 6.89 -7.94 4.78
CA ASN A 32 6.78 -9.39 4.89
C ASN A 32 6.88 -10.11 3.54
N ASN A 33 7.17 -9.37 2.47
CA ASN A 33 7.27 -9.92 1.12
C ASN A 33 6.04 -10.71 0.72
N LYS A 34 4.87 -10.24 1.14
CA LYS A 34 3.59 -10.89 0.85
C LYS A 34 2.88 -10.29 -0.34
N CYS A 35 3.56 -9.44 -1.09
CA CYS A 35 2.94 -8.75 -2.22
C CYS A 35 3.56 -9.20 -3.54
N SER A 36 2.78 -9.07 -4.62
CA SER A 36 3.26 -9.35 -5.96
C SER A 36 4.23 -8.25 -6.41
N PRO A 37 5.02 -8.50 -7.47
CA PRO A 37 5.97 -7.50 -7.95
C PRO A 37 5.33 -6.15 -8.28
N ASP A 38 4.13 -6.15 -8.86
CA ASP A 38 3.44 -4.91 -9.20
C ASP A 38 3.08 -4.11 -7.97
N VAL A 39 2.50 -4.78 -6.98
CA VAL A 39 2.13 -4.12 -5.71
C VAL A 39 3.38 -3.65 -4.98
N ARG A 40 4.42 -4.47 -4.98
CA ARG A 40 5.67 -4.10 -4.33
C ARG A 40 6.27 -2.85 -4.96
N GLN A 41 6.24 -2.76 -6.28
CA GLN A 41 6.75 -1.59 -6.98
C GLN A 41 5.96 -0.34 -6.59
N TYR A 42 4.65 -0.45 -6.55
CA TYR A 42 3.80 0.67 -6.13
C TYR A 42 4.15 1.13 -4.72
N ILE A 43 4.29 0.18 -3.79
CA ILE A 43 4.61 0.49 -2.40
C ILE A 43 5.98 1.16 -2.31
N SER A 44 6.95 0.61 -3.01
CA SER A 44 8.31 1.15 -3.00
C SER A 44 8.36 2.59 -3.52
N ASP A 45 7.60 2.87 -4.59
CA ASP A 45 7.55 4.21 -5.18
C ASP A 45 6.90 5.21 -4.24
N ASN A 46 6.02 4.76 -3.37
CA ASN A 46 5.26 5.63 -2.46
C ASN A 46 5.64 5.39 -1.00
N LEU A 47 6.74 4.70 -0.74
CA LEU A 47 7.07 4.26 0.60
C LEU A 47 7.17 5.41 1.59
N ASP A 48 7.82 6.50 1.22
CA ASP A 48 7.97 7.64 2.11
C ASP A 48 6.62 8.24 2.46
N THR A 49 5.74 8.39 1.46
CA THR A 49 4.40 8.91 1.67
C THR A 49 3.59 7.99 2.57
N LEU A 50 3.68 6.69 2.33
CA LEU A 50 2.96 5.70 3.13
C LEU A 50 3.42 5.72 4.58
N ARG A 51 4.70 5.82 4.81
CA ARG A 51 5.24 5.89 6.16
C ARG A 51 4.82 7.17 6.85
N LEU A 52 4.76 8.27 6.12
CA LEU A 52 4.31 9.53 6.68
C LEU A 52 2.85 9.46 7.11
N GLU A 53 2.00 8.87 6.27
CA GLU A 53 0.59 8.70 6.61
C GLU A 53 0.42 7.82 7.85
N LEU A 54 1.18 6.75 7.92
CA LEU A 54 1.12 5.85 9.07
C LEU A 54 1.55 6.58 10.34
N LYS A 55 2.61 7.37 10.25
CA LYS A 55 3.11 8.13 11.38
C LYS A 55 2.07 9.14 11.86
N GLN A 56 1.39 9.81 10.93
CA GLN A 56 0.36 10.77 11.28
C GLN A 56 -0.80 10.10 12.01
N LYS A 57 -1.19 8.91 11.57
CA LYS A 57 -2.26 8.18 12.24
C LYS A 57 -1.88 7.75 13.64
N LEU A 58 -0.62 7.43 13.87
CA LEU A 58 -0.16 7.00 15.17
C LEU A 58 -0.01 8.15 16.17
N LYS A 59 0.00 9.36 15.68
CA LYS A 59 0.19 10.54 16.54
C LYS A 59 -1.07 10.97 17.26
N LYS A 60 -2.13 10.35 17.06
CA LYS A 60 -3.36 10.74 17.73
C LYS A 60 -3.36 10.51 19.22
#